data_eb421b10e793f22fab1006c71447aa16
#
_entry.id   eb421b10e793f22fab1006c71447aa16
#
_cell.length_a   1.000
_cell.length_b   1.000
_cell.length_c   1.000
_cell.angle_alpha   90.00
_cell.angle_beta   90.00
_cell.angle_gamma   90.00
#
_symmetry.space_group_name_H-M   'P 1'
#
loop_
_entity.id
_entity.type
_entity.pdbx_description
1 polymer ?
#
loop_
_entity_poly.entity_id
_entity_poly.type
_entity_poly.pdbx_seq_one_letter_code
_entity_poly.pdbx_strand_id
1 'polypeptide(L)'
;DSSKVDICYSLYIDNYFFDYATRYYRLHDSIAHPEVFELTAADINDFCAYLEEREFSYETETSKFFADMLRMAENEDIDSTTFAQLKAFEPILKPDFRAAIERNIDEVKQPLGSEIVLRYYYQKGQAAYQLRFDKELKRALQELK
;
A
#
# COMPACT_ATOMS: atom_id res chain seq x y z
N ASP A 1 -5.12 -12.12 -5.02
CA ASP A 1 -4.34 -12.27 -3.80
C ASP A 1 -4.87 -11.31 -2.72
N SER A 2 -5.27 -11.86 -1.58
CA SER A 2 -5.88 -11.10 -0.48
C SER A 2 -4.91 -10.08 0.13
N SER A 3 -3.60 -10.38 0.20
CA SER A 3 -2.62 -9.45 0.74
C SER A 3 -2.49 -8.17 -0.10
N LYS A 4 -2.62 -8.30 -1.41
CA LYS A 4 -2.61 -7.20 -2.35
C LYS A 4 -3.81 -6.27 -2.14
N VAL A 5 -4.99 -6.87 -2.01
CA VAL A 5 -6.24 -6.13 -1.80
C VAL A 5 -6.17 -5.38 -0.46
N ASP A 6 -5.69 -6.06 0.58
CA ASP A 6 -5.66 -5.49 1.93
C ASP A 6 -4.79 -4.23 1.99
N ILE A 7 -3.54 -4.29 1.49
CA ILE A 7 -2.63 -3.15 1.60
C ILE A 7 -3.02 -2.01 0.67
N CYS A 8 -3.31 -2.30 -0.59
CA CYS A 8 -3.65 -1.24 -1.56
C CYS A 8 -4.95 -0.55 -1.18
N TYR A 9 -5.95 -1.32 -0.72
CA TYR A 9 -7.19 -0.75 -0.24
C TYR A 9 -6.98 0.16 0.97
N SER A 10 -6.17 -0.28 1.93
CA SER A 10 -5.89 0.51 3.14
C SER A 10 -5.16 1.81 2.80
N LEU A 11 -4.19 1.76 1.88
CA LEU A 11 -3.46 2.95 1.44
C LEU A 11 -4.38 3.94 0.72
N TYR A 12 -5.34 3.43 -0.03
CA TYR A 12 -6.30 4.26 -0.76
C TYR A 12 -7.35 4.88 0.15
N ILE A 13 -8.01 4.06 0.97
CA ILE A 13 -9.17 4.50 1.76
C ILE A 13 -8.80 5.54 2.81
N ASP A 14 -7.59 5.47 3.36
CA ASP A 14 -7.11 6.40 4.37
C ASP A 14 -6.30 7.56 3.77
N ASN A 15 -6.37 7.74 2.46
CA ASN A 15 -5.77 8.85 1.71
C ASN A 15 -4.25 8.94 1.77
N TYR A 16 -3.55 7.83 2.00
CA TYR A 16 -2.08 7.85 2.04
C TYR A 16 -1.46 8.18 0.69
N PHE A 17 -2.05 7.69 -0.41
CA PHE A 17 -1.58 8.06 -1.75
C PHE A 17 -1.76 9.56 -2.01
N PHE A 18 -2.93 10.07 -1.67
CA PHE A 18 -3.26 11.49 -1.85
C PHE A 18 -2.33 12.38 -1.03
N ASP A 19 -2.18 12.08 0.26
CA ASP A 19 -1.40 12.91 1.18
C ASP A 19 0.09 12.88 0.84
N TYR A 20 0.63 11.71 0.49
CA TYR A 20 2.03 11.62 0.08
C TYR A 20 2.27 12.38 -1.23
N ALA A 21 1.36 12.28 -2.19
CA ALA A 21 1.50 13.00 -3.46
C ALA A 21 1.50 14.52 -3.23
N THR A 22 0.74 15.02 -2.28
CA THR A 22 0.75 16.44 -1.89
C THR A 22 2.11 16.81 -1.29
N ARG A 23 2.66 15.97 -0.41
CA ARG A 23 4.00 16.18 0.16
C ARG A 23 5.07 16.17 -0.95
N TYR A 24 4.99 15.20 -1.86
CA TYR A 24 5.92 15.11 -2.99
C TYR A 24 5.90 16.38 -3.84
N TYR A 25 4.72 16.88 -4.15
CA TYR A 25 4.54 18.11 -4.92
C TYR A 25 5.20 19.31 -4.25
N ARG A 26 5.15 19.39 -2.93
CA ARG A 26 5.79 20.48 -2.19
C ARG A 26 7.30 20.41 -2.20
N LEU A 27 7.87 19.22 -2.31
CA LEU A 27 9.30 18.98 -2.21
C LEU A 27 10.00 18.88 -3.56
N HIS A 28 9.26 18.79 -4.66
CA HIS A 28 9.81 18.65 -6.00
C HIS A 28 9.17 19.70 -6.92
N ASP A 29 10.01 20.52 -7.54
CA ASP A 29 9.54 21.63 -8.39
C ASP A 29 8.87 21.11 -9.67
N SER A 30 9.34 19.99 -10.20
CA SER A 30 8.83 19.44 -11.45
C SER A 30 9.03 17.93 -11.49
N ILE A 31 8.33 17.28 -12.40
CA ILE A 31 8.52 15.86 -12.73
C ILE A 31 8.67 15.69 -14.24
N ALA A 32 9.13 14.52 -14.65
CA ALA A 32 9.20 14.17 -16.07
C ALA A 32 7.79 14.13 -16.66
N HIS A 33 7.72 14.24 -17.98
CA HIS A 33 6.44 14.17 -18.70
C HIS A 33 5.67 12.88 -18.36
N PRO A 34 4.33 12.92 -18.28
CA PRO A 34 3.54 11.75 -17.90
C PRO A 34 3.81 10.48 -18.71
N GLU A 35 4.23 10.63 -19.96
CA GLU A 35 4.55 9.47 -20.81
C GLU A 35 5.82 8.74 -20.39
N VAL A 36 6.70 9.39 -19.63
CA VAL A 36 7.97 8.80 -19.20
C VAL A 36 8.19 8.85 -17.70
N PHE A 37 7.31 9.50 -16.93
CA PHE A 37 7.45 9.60 -15.49
C PHE A 37 7.36 8.22 -14.84
N GLU A 38 8.32 7.92 -13.96
CA GLU A 38 8.31 6.70 -13.17
C GLU A 38 8.80 6.98 -11.75
N LEU A 39 8.16 6.33 -10.81
CA LEU A 39 8.62 6.35 -9.42
C LEU A 39 9.87 5.48 -9.32
N THR A 40 10.90 6.04 -8.72
CA THR A 40 12.17 5.32 -8.50
C THR A 40 12.11 4.49 -7.23
N ALA A 41 13.10 3.61 -7.06
CA ALA A 41 13.25 2.87 -5.81
C ALA A 41 13.42 3.82 -4.61
N ALA A 42 14.12 4.94 -4.81
CA ALA A 42 14.27 5.97 -3.77
C ALA A 42 12.93 6.60 -3.41
N ASP A 43 12.07 6.87 -4.40
CA ASP A 43 10.74 7.41 -4.16
C ASP A 43 9.89 6.44 -3.34
N ILE A 44 9.93 5.16 -3.65
CA ILE A 44 9.18 4.13 -2.92
C ILE A 44 9.71 4.00 -1.49
N ASN A 45 11.02 4.04 -1.31
CA ASN A 45 11.60 4.02 0.03
C ASN A 45 11.16 5.24 0.84
N ASP A 46 11.10 6.42 0.23
CA ASP A 46 10.61 7.63 0.88
C ASP A 46 9.12 7.51 1.25
N PHE A 47 8.32 6.93 0.38
CA PHE A 47 6.92 6.64 0.68
C PHE A 47 6.79 5.71 1.89
N CYS A 48 7.60 4.65 1.94
CA CYS A 48 7.60 3.75 3.09
C CYS A 48 8.03 4.45 4.39
N ALA A 49 9.03 5.34 4.32
CA ALA A 49 9.46 6.13 5.47
C ALA A 49 8.33 7.06 5.94
N TYR A 50 7.61 7.66 4.99
CA TYR A 50 6.43 8.47 5.29
C TYR A 50 5.36 7.66 6.02
N LEU A 51 5.11 6.44 5.57
CA LEU A 51 4.15 5.56 6.22
C LEU A 51 4.59 5.18 7.64
N GLU A 52 5.89 4.96 7.84
CA GLU A 52 6.43 4.68 9.17
C GLU A 52 6.25 5.86 10.13
N GLU A 53 6.51 7.08 9.66
CA GLU A 53 6.30 8.29 10.45
C GLU A 53 4.85 8.43 10.93
N ARG A 54 3.90 7.94 10.14
CA ARG A 54 2.47 8.01 10.46
C ARG A 54 1.97 6.76 11.16
N GLU A 55 2.88 5.87 11.52
CA GLU A 55 2.55 4.63 12.23
C GLU A 55 1.52 3.80 11.45
N PHE A 56 1.67 3.77 10.11
CA PHE A 56 0.75 3.04 9.24
C PHE A 56 0.71 1.56 9.61
N SER A 57 -0.49 1.02 9.70
CA SER A 57 -0.72 -0.40 9.82
C SER A 57 -2.01 -0.76 9.09
N TYR A 58 -2.16 -2.02 8.78
CA TYR A 58 -3.39 -2.51 8.17
C TYR A 58 -3.71 -3.89 8.71
N GLU A 59 -4.98 -4.28 8.63
CA GLU A 59 -5.42 -5.58 9.09
C GLU A 59 -5.35 -6.61 7.97
N THR A 60 -4.79 -7.78 8.28
CA THR A 60 -4.87 -8.95 7.43
C THR A 60 -5.96 -9.88 7.96
N GLU A 61 -6.40 -10.83 7.15
CA GLU A 61 -7.33 -11.84 7.63
C GLU A 61 -6.74 -12.64 8.79
N THR A 62 -5.44 -12.96 8.73
CA THR A 62 -4.75 -13.65 9.83
C THR A 62 -4.82 -12.85 11.12
N SER A 63 -4.55 -11.54 11.07
CA SER A 63 -4.61 -10.71 12.28
C SER A 63 -6.03 -10.57 12.81
N LYS A 64 -7.04 -10.53 11.95
CA LYS A 64 -8.44 -10.52 12.36
C LYS A 64 -8.85 -11.82 13.05
N PHE A 65 -8.48 -12.96 12.47
CA PHE A 65 -8.74 -14.26 13.06
C PHE A 65 -8.07 -14.40 14.43
N PHE A 66 -6.85 -13.89 14.55
CA PHE A 66 -6.13 -13.94 15.80
C PHE A 66 -6.84 -13.09 16.87
N ALA A 67 -7.27 -11.88 16.51
CA ALA A 67 -8.03 -11.02 17.43
C ALA A 67 -9.33 -11.67 17.86
N ASP A 68 -10.04 -12.32 16.93
CA ASP A 68 -11.27 -13.06 17.25
C ASP A 68 -10.99 -14.24 18.17
N MET A 69 -9.89 -14.96 17.93
CA MET A 69 -9.47 -16.07 18.79
C MET A 69 -9.20 -15.60 20.23
N LEU A 70 -8.50 -14.48 20.38
CA LEU A 70 -8.23 -13.91 21.71
C LEU A 70 -9.51 -13.54 22.43
N ARG A 71 -10.48 -12.94 21.72
CA ARG A 71 -11.76 -12.57 22.29
C ARG A 71 -12.55 -13.81 22.74
N MET A 72 -12.54 -14.85 21.93
CA MET A 72 -13.18 -16.11 22.29
C MET A 72 -12.53 -16.76 23.51
N ALA A 73 -11.20 -16.76 23.55
CA ALA A 73 -10.45 -17.30 24.69
C ALA A 73 -10.78 -16.56 25.99
N GLU A 74 -10.90 -15.23 25.91
CA GLU A 74 -11.28 -14.41 27.07
C GLU A 74 -12.68 -14.74 27.56
N ASN A 75 -13.62 -14.93 26.64
CA ASN A 75 -15.00 -15.29 26.97
C ASN A 75 -15.14 -16.70 27.52
N GLU A 76 -14.20 -17.58 27.20
CA GLU A 76 -14.18 -18.97 27.69
C GLU A 76 -13.44 -19.11 29.02
N ASP A 77 -13.07 -18.01 29.66
CA ASP A 77 -12.37 -17.98 30.95
C ASP A 77 -11.04 -18.75 30.92
N ILE A 78 -10.30 -18.66 29.83
CA ILE A 78 -8.96 -19.24 29.75
C ILE A 78 -8.08 -18.61 30.82
N ASP A 79 -7.14 -19.40 31.38
CA ASP A 79 -6.30 -18.89 32.47
C ASP A 79 -5.42 -17.71 32.01
N SER A 80 -5.09 -16.81 32.94
CA SER A 80 -4.38 -15.57 32.61
C SER A 80 -2.98 -15.82 32.04
N THR A 81 -2.30 -16.87 32.47
CA THR A 81 -0.97 -17.23 31.98
C THR A 81 -1.03 -17.65 30.51
N THR A 82 -1.97 -18.54 30.20
CA THR A 82 -2.17 -18.99 28.81
C THR A 82 -2.59 -17.83 27.90
N PHE A 83 -3.51 -16.98 28.36
CA PHE A 83 -3.94 -15.81 27.61
C PHE A 83 -2.77 -14.87 27.32
N ALA A 84 -1.91 -14.61 28.32
CA ALA A 84 -0.73 -13.77 28.12
C ALA A 84 0.24 -14.35 27.08
N GLN A 85 0.43 -15.67 27.08
CA GLN A 85 1.27 -16.37 26.11
C GLN A 85 0.70 -16.24 24.68
N LEU A 86 -0.62 -16.39 24.53
CA LEU A 86 -1.28 -16.21 23.24
C LEU A 86 -1.14 -14.78 22.76
N LYS A 87 -1.37 -13.82 23.63
CA LYS A 87 -1.29 -12.40 23.31
C LYS A 87 0.11 -11.98 22.87
N ALA A 88 1.14 -12.67 23.37
CA ALA A 88 2.53 -12.41 22.98
C ALA A 88 2.81 -12.66 21.49
N PHE A 89 1.97 -13.42 20.80
CA PHE A 89 2.08 -13.62 19.36
C PHE A 89 1.57 -12.43 18.54
N GLU A 90 0.82 -11.52 19.11
CA GLU A 90 0.19 -10.40 18.41
C GLU A 90 1.20 -9.57 17.61
N PRO A 91 2.34 -9.14 18.17
CA PRO A 91 3.33 -8.40 17.40
C PRO A 91 3.96 -9.20 16.26
N ILE A 92 4.08 -10.52 16.42
CA ILE A 92 4.65 -11.41 15.42
C ILE A 92 3.75 -11.50 14.17
N LEU A 93 2.43 -11.42 14.38
CA LEU A 93 1.44 -11.50 13.31
C LEU A 93 1.15 -10.16 12.65
N LYS A 94 1.76 -9.08 13.14
CA LYS A 94 1.60 -7.75 12.56
C LYS A 94 2.24 -7.75 11.16
N PRO A 95 1.50 -7.32 10.11
CA PRO A 95 2.03 -7.38 8.76
C PRO A 95 3.20 -6.42 8.56
N ASP A 96 4.20 -6.88 7.78
CA ASP A 96 5.31 -6.05 7.34
C ASP A 96 4.88 -5.33 6.07
N PHE A 97 4.52 -4.05 6.19
CA PHE A 97 4.00 -3.31 5.03
C PHE A 97 5.07 -3.02 3.98
N ARG A 98 6.35 -2.88 4.37
CA ARG A 98 7.42 -2.69 3.37
C ARG A 98 7.53 -3.91 2.46
N ALA A 99 7.52 -5.10 3.04
CA ALA A 99 7.54 -6.34 2.26
C ALA A 99 6.28 -6.48 1.38
N ALA A 100 5.13 -6.11 1.90
CA ALA A 100 3.88 -6.16 1.14
C ALA A 100 3.89 -5.18 -0.04
N ILE A 101 4.41 -3.96 0.15
CA ILE A 101 4.56 -2.98 -0.92
C ILE A 101 5.51 -3.50 -2.00
N GLU A 102 6.63 -4.09 -1.59
CA GLU A 102 7.60 -4.66 -2.53
C GLU A 102 6.99 -5.78 -3.39
N ARG A 103 6.24 -6.68 -2.75
CA ARG A 103 5.55 -7.76 -3.47
C ARG A 103 4.48 -7.28 -4.44
N ASN A 104 3.89 -6.12 -4.16
CA ASN A 104 2.79 -5.55 -4.94
C ASN A 104 3.17 -4.19 -5.52
N ILE A 105 4.43 -4.06 -5.93
CA ILE A 105 5.01 -2.76 -6.27
C ILE A 105 4.28 -2.08 -7.44
N ASP A 106 3.89 -2.83 -8.45
CA ASP A 106 3.22 -2.24 -9.62
C ASP A 106 1.84 -1.70 -9.25
N GLU A 107 1.11 -2.41 -8.40
CA GLU A 107 -0.21 -2.00 -7.92
C GLU A 107 -0.16 -0.81 -6.97
N VAL A 108 0.99 -0.59 -6.32
CA VAL A 108 1.22 0.58 -5.47
C VAL A 108 1.69 1.76 -6.30
N LYS A 109 2.62 1.55 -7.23
CA LYS A 109 3.17 2.60 -8.07
C LYS A 109 2.10 3.28 -8.94
N GLN A 110 1.16 2.51 -9.46
CA GLN A 110 0.15 3.05 -10.37
C GLN A 110 -0.72 4.13 -9.70
N PRO A 111 -1.41 3.87 -8.60
CA PRO A 111 -2.22 4.91 -7.96
C PRO A 111 -1.35 6.04 -7.38
N LEU A 112 -0.19 5.73 -6.84
CA LEU A 112 0.69 6.74 -6.27
C LEU A 112 1.23 7.68 -7.36
N GLY A 113 1.75 7.12 -8.45
CA GLY A 113 2.23 7.90 -9.59
C GLY A 113 1.12 8.73 -10.23
N SER A 114 -0.07 8.15 -10.35
CA SER A 114 -1.25 8.83 -10.88
C SER A 114 -1.60 10.08 -10.07
N GLU A 115 -1.58 9.98 -8.75
CA GLU A 115 -1.84 11.11 -7.86
C GLU A 115 -0.76 12.21 -7.97
N ILE A 116 0.50 11.80 -8.13
CA ILE A 116 1.60 12.77 -8.30
C ILE A 116 1.46 13.49 -9.64
N VAL A 117 1.25 12.74 -10.72
CA VAL A 117 1.11 13.32 -12.06
C VAL A 117 -0.05 14.31 -12.13
N LEU A 118 -1.16 14.00 -11.45
CA LEU A 118 -2.33 14.89 -11.40
C LEU A 118 -1.95 16.29 -10.90
N ARG A 119 -1.06 16.39 -9.95
CA ARG A 119 -0.65 17.68 -9.35
C ARG A 119 0.20 18.54 -10.27
N TYR A 120 0.95 17.91 -11.19
CA TYR A 120 1.83 18.65 -12.11
C TYR A 120 1.21 18.86 -13.49
N TYR A 121 0.44 17.89 -13.98
CA TYR A 121 -0.08 17.86 -15.35
C TYR A 121 -1.60 17.77 -15.43
N TYR A 122 -2.28 17.84 -14.31
CA TYR A 122 -3.74 17.85 -14.19
C TYR A 122 -4.38 16.57 -14.78
N GLN A 123 -5.65 16.64 -15.07
CA GLN A 123 -6.43 15.46 -15.49
C GLN A 123 -5.92 14.86 -16.83
N LYS A 124 -5.52 15.70 -17.76
CA LYS A 124 -4.98 15.21 -19.04
C LYS A 124 -3.70 14.41 -18.84
N GLY A 125 -2.80 14.90 -18.00
CA GLY A 125 -1.55 14.20 -17.70
C GLY A 125 -1.81 12.91 -16.95
N GLN A 126 -2.72 12.94 -16.00
CA GLN A 126 -3.11 11.74 -15.26
C GLN A 126 -3.67 10.66 -16.21
N ALA A 127 -4.55 11.05 -17.13
CA ALA A 127 -5.11 10.13 -18.11
C ALA A 127 -4.02 9.52 -19.00
N ALA A 128 -3.07 10.34 -19.47
CA ALA A 128 -1.95 9.86 -20.27
C ALA A 128 -1.08 8.86 -19.50
N TYR A 129 -0.82 9.12 -18.23
CA TYR A 129 -0.06 8.24 -17.36
C TYR A 129 -0.78 6.90 -17.15
N GLN A 130 -2.06 6.94 -16.85
CA GLN A 130 -2.87 5.74 -16.62
C GLN A 130 -2.98 4.88 -17.88
N LEU A 131 -3.06 5.53 -19.06
CA LEU A 131 -3.18 4.82 -20.32
C LEU A 131 -1.94 3.95 -20.64
N ARG A 132 -0.78 4.30 -20.13
CA ARG A 132 0.44 3.49 -20.29
C ARG A 132 0.25 2.09 -19.69
N PHE A 133 -0.32 2.01 -18.52
CA PHE A 133 -0.55 0.74 -17.81
C PHE A 133 -1.57 -0.11 -18.55
N ASP A 134 -2.60 0.49 -19.12
CA ASP A 134 -3.58 -0.22 -19.92
C ASP A 134 -2.96 -0.82 -21.17
N LYS A 135 -2.06 -0.08 -21.83
CA LYS A 135 -1.33 -0.57 -22.99
C LYS A 135 -0.42 -1.74 -22.64
N GLU A 136 0.30 -1.62 -21.55
CA GLU A 136 1.18 -2.69 -21.07
C GLU A 136 0.38 -3.94 -20.72
N LEU A 137 -0.77 -3.78 -20.07
CA LEU A 137 -1.65 -4.90 -19.75
C LEU A 137 -2.17 -5.59 -21.02
N LYS A 138 -2.61 -4.81 -22.01
CA LYS A 138 -3.09 -5.35 -23.28
C LYS A 138 -1.99 -6.13 -24.00
N ARG A 139 -0.76 -5.60 -23.99
CA ARG A 139 0.39 -6.25 -24.60
C ARG A 139 0.72 -7.56 -23.90
N ALA A 140 0.74 -7.56 -22.58
CA ALA A 140 0.99 -8.76 -21.78
C ALA A 140 -0.05 -9.85 -22.08
N LEU A 141 -1.33 -9.47 -22.19
CA LEU A 141 -2.40 -10.40 -22.52
C LEU A 141 -2.26 -10.98 -23.93
N GLN A 142 -1.77 -10.19 -24.89
CA GLN A 142 -1.51 -10.68 -26.25
C GLN A 142 -0.36 -11.69 -26.31
N GLU A 143 0.68 -11.49 -25.51
CA GLU A 143 1.83 -12.40 -25.45
C GLU A 143 1.49 -13.75 -24.81
N LEU A 144 0.44 -13.83 -24.02
CA LEU A 144 -0.02 -15.06 -23.38
C LEU A 144 -0.89 -15.96 -24.27
N LYS A 145 -1.26 -15.47 -25.45
CA LYS A 145 -2.10 -16.24 -26.38
C LYS A 145 -1.29 -17.14 -27.30
#